data_51d85dfee1849ac8fe56513714f0a849
#
_entry.id   51d85dfee1849ac8fe56513714f0a849
#
_cell.length_a   1.000
_cell.length_b   1.000
_cell.length_c   1.000
_cell.angle_alpha   90.00
_cell.angle_beta   90.00
_cell.angle_gamma   90.00
#
_symmetry.space_group_name_H-M   'P 1'
#
loop_
_entity.id
_entity.type
_entity.pdbx_description
1 polymer ?
#
loop_
_entity_poly.entity_id
_entity_poly.type
_entity_poly.pdbx_seq_one_letter_code
_entity_poly.pdbx_strand_id
1 'polypeptide(L)'
;MNKKILASLFAVGLAAGCVCSSVDAHGVFFANRLDEKVLVLGEGPLDNAYSPEMVKGIVGLDNNGAVIPVEVVKHEKNVAIVPNDQLGVTVTDFDYGYWTKDKDGKTVHKPITEVPGAQKSTHAIKYDVHYWNAEAKPLDNKDAFIQIIPSVNPLTLKKGDTYEIQVLKEGKPYANAPLIKDVINDLTNESQADANGKATVTVSANGLNVVGVEVGFPTQTKGEQNKYFSALSFIINPE
;
A
#
# COMPACT_ATOMS: atom_id res chain seq x y z
N MET A 1 10.62 -67.03 -3.02
CA MET A 1 10.15 -66.05 -2.02
C MET A 1 10.84 -64.73 -2.30
N ASN A 2 10.20 -63.88 -3.07
CA ASN A 2 10.74 -62.56 -3.45
C ASN A 2 10.07 -61.45 -2.65
N LYS A 3 10.82 -60.83 -1.74
CA LYS A 3 10.36 -59.66 -0.99
C LYS A 3 10.60 -58.40 -1.86
N LYS A 4 9.53 -57.79 -2.31
CA LYS A 4 9.56 -56.45 -2.93
C LYS A 4 9.60 -55.40 -1.82
N ILE A 5 10.68 -54.64 -1.77
CA ILE A 5 10.82 -53.46 -0.88
C ILE A 5 10.18 -52.29 -1.59
N LEU A 6 9.12 -51.74 -1.00
CA LEU A 6 8.46 -50.52 -1.44
C LEU A 6 9.21 -49.31 -0.84
N ALA A 7 9.90 -48.57 -1.67
CA ALA A 7 10.52 -47.32 -1.25
C ALA A 7 9.50 -46.19 -1.34
N SER A 8 9.03 -45.68 -0.19
CA SER A 8 8.20 -44.49 -0.10
C SER A 8 9.09 -43.25 -0.17
N LEU A 9 9.02 -42.52 -1.26
CA LEU A 9 9.58 -41.15 -1.34
C LEU A 9 8.71 -40.22 -0.50
N PHE A 10 9.22 -39.74 0.62
CA PHE A 10 8.67 -38.56 1.31
C PHE A 10 9.16 -37.30 0.60
N ALA A 11 8.29 -36.68 -0.14
CA ALA A 11 8.50 -35.32 -0.63
C ALA A 11 8.29 -34.36 0.55
N VAL A 12 9.39 -33.90 1.14
CA VAL A 12 9.37 -32.78 2.11
C VAL A 12 9.21 -31.50 1.30
N GLY A 13 7.98 -31.02 1.23
CA GLY A 13 7.69 -29.67 0.74
C GLY A 13 8.29 -28.66 1.73
N LEU A 14 9.35 -27.96 1.32
CA LEU A 14 9.81 -26.74 2.00
C LEU A 14 8.72 -25.67 1.82
N ALA A 15 7.83 -25.56 2.78
CA ALA A 15 7.06 -24.34 2.97
C ALA A 15 8.05 -23.27 3.41
N ALA A 16 8.47 -22.41 2.48
CA ALA A 16 9.15 -21.17 2.80
C ALA A 16 8.13 -20.30 3.55
N GLY A 17 8.10 -20.44 4.87
CA GLY A 17 7.36 -19.53 5.73
C GLY A 17 7.95 -18.14 5.54
N CYS A 18 7.18 -17.24 4.93
CA CYS A 18 7.44 -15.82 5.02
C CYS A 18 7.34 -15.45 6.50
N VAL A 19 8.48 -15.33 7.16
CA VAL A 19 8.55 -14.69 8.48
C VAL A 19 8.35 -13.20 8.19
N CYS A 20 7.12 -12.74 8.30
CA CYS A 20 6.82 -11.31 8.37
C CYS A 20 7.49 -10.78 9.65
N SER A 21 8.74 -10.33 9.54
CA SER A 21 9.29 -9.43 10.53
C SER A 21 8.51 -8.13 10.39
N SER A 22 7.80 -7.74 11.43
CA SER A 22 7.15 -6.45 11.57
C SER A 22 8.18 -5.33 11.40
N VAL A 23 8.43 -4.92 10.19
CA VAL A 23 8.96 -3.61 9.88
C VAL A 23 7.73 -2.79 9.56
N ASP A 24 7.50 -1.79 10.40
CA ASP A 24 6.36 -0.89 10.40
C ASP A 24 5.64 -0.77 9.06
N ALA A 25 4.42 -1.30 9.00
CA ALA A 25 3.56 -1.31 7.81
C ALA A 25 2.99 0.09 7.52
N HIS A 26 3.82 1.16 7.69
CA HIS A 26 3.37 2.53 7.46
C HIS A 26 2.87 2.69 6.03
N GLY A 27 1.58 2.97 5.89
CA GLY A 27 0.96 3.34 4.63
C GLY A 27 1.12 4.84 4.34
N VAL A 28 0.77 5.25 3.12
CA VAL A 28 0.47 6.64 2.79
C VAL A 28 -0.98 6.73 2.37
N PHE A 29 -1.68 7.77 2.79
CA PHE A 29 -3.08 8.04 2.50
C PHE A 29 -3.43 9.48 2.83
N PHE A 30 -4.48 10.02 2.22
CA PHE A 30 -4.96 11.35 2.59
C PHE A 30 -5.89 11.31 3.80
N ALA A 31 -5.76 12.33 4.64
CA ALA A 31 -6.65 12.57 5.78
C ALA A 31 -7.01 14.05 5.90
N ASN A 32 -8.17 14.34 6.49
CA ASN A 32 -8.53 15.70 6.88
C ASN A 32 -7.81 16.05 8.18
N ARG A 33 -7.01 17.11 8.16
CA ARG A 33 -6.34 17.67 9.33
C ARG A 33 -6.62 19.14 9.42
N LEU A 34 -7.39 19.52 10.45
CA LEU A 34 -7.96 20.86 10.50
C LEU A 34 -8.70 21.15 9.18
N ASP A 35 -8.31 22.18 8.47
CA ASP A 35 -8.93 22.57 7.21
C ASP A 35 -8.15 22.08 5.96
N GLU A 36 -7.13 21.24 6.15
CA GLU A 36 -6.27 20.75 5.06
C GLU A 36 -6.50 19.28 4.72
N LYS A 37 -6.25 18.92 3.45
CA LYS A 37 -6.19 17.54 2.94
C LYS A 37 -4.73 17.12 2.91
N VAL A 38 -4.28 16.48 4.00
CA VAL A 38 -2.87 16.16 4.23
C VAL A 38 -2.57 14.73 3.82
N LEU A 39 -1.48 14.52 3.09
CA LEU A 39 -0.92 13.19 2.88
C LEU A 39 -0.23 12.75 4.18
N VAL A 40 -0.71 11.67 4.76
CA VAL A 40 -0.21 11.08 5.99
C VAL A 40 0.71 9.91 5.67
N LEU A 41 1.83 9.80 6.38
CA LEU A 41 2.63 8.58 6.45
C LEU A 41 2.41 7.96 7.83
N GLY A 42 1.80 6.79 7.91
CA GLY A 42 1.52 6.20 9.21
C GLY A 42 0.72 4.90 9.14
N GLU A 43 0.31 4.47 10.33
CA GLU A 43 -0.60 3.35 10.54
C GLU A 43 -1.52 3.69 11.71
N GLY A 44 -2.81 3.40 11.55
CA GLY A 44 -3.80 3.78 12.54
C GLY A 44 -3.89 5.30 12.72
N PRO A 45 -4.18 5.77 13.94
CA PRO A 45 -4.35 7.19 14.23
C PRO A 45 -3.03 7.97 14.31
N LEU A 46 -1.89 7.28 14.35
CA LEU A 46 -0.56 7.88 14.45
C LEU A 46 -0.01 8.14 13.06
N ASP A 47 0.72 9.24 12.93
CA ASP A 47 1.45 9.57 11.72
C ASP A 47 2.88 10.00 12.03
N ASN A 48 3.74 9.84 11.02
CA ASN A 48 5.13 10.24 11.09
C ASN A 48 5.37 11.52 10.28
N ALA A 49 6.23 12.37 10.81
CA ALA A 49 6.82 13.43 10.03
C ALA A 49 7.70 12.83 8.92
N TYR A 50 7.64 13.43 7.73
CA TYR A 50 8.47 13.03 6.59
C TYR A 50 8.95 14.26 5.81
N SER A 51 10.03 14.10 5.05
CA SER A 51 10.48 15.13 4.13
C SER A 51 9.54 15.19 2.91
N PRO A 52 9.03 16.34 2.51
CA PRO A 52 8.21 16.50 1.30
C PRO A 52 8.86 15.96 0.03
N GLU A 53 10.18 15.86 -0.02
CA GLU A 53 10.94 15.29 -1.14
C GLU A 53 10.74 13.77 -1.32
N MET A 54 10.19 13.09 -0.31
CA MET A 54 9.80 11.69 -0.40
C MET A 54 8.56 11.50 -1.28
N VAL A 55 7.72 12.52 -1.43
CA VAL A 55 6.59 12.53 -2.36
C VAL A 55 7.12 12.75 -3.77
N LYS A 56 7.09 11.70 -4.59
CA LYS A 56 7.61 11.74 -5.97
C LYS A 56 6.60 12.31 -6.95
N GLY A 57 5.31 12.12 -6.67
CA GLY A 57 4.23 12.66 -7.48
C GLY A 57 2.88 12.57 -6.78
N ILE A 58 2.03 13.54 -7.05
CA ILE A 58 0.60 13.50 -6.79
C ILE A 58 -0.08 13.92 -8.09
N VAL A 59 -0.79 12.99 -8.71
CA VAL A 59 -1.53 13.21 -9.96
C VAL A 59 -3.01 13.31 -9.64
N GLY A 60 -3.64 14.41 -9.99
CA GLY A 60 -5.09 14.57 -9.95
C GLY A 60 -5.74 14.03 -11.21
N LEU A 61 -6.86 13.33 -11.04
CA LEU A 61 -7.68 12.78 -12.12
C LEU A 61 -9.13 13.25 -11.92
N ASP A 62 -9.81 13.56 -13.02
CA ASP A 62 -11.24 13.82 -13.00
C ASP A 62 -12.07 12.52 -12.79
N ASN A 63 -13.39 12.64 -12.77
CA ASN A 63 -14.31 11.51 -12.59
C ASN A 63 -14.21 10.44 -13.69
N ASN A 64 -13.61 10.75 -14.84
CA ASN A 64 -13.41 9.83 -15.97
C ASN A 64 -11.97 9.30 -16.08
N GLY A 65 -11.07 9.76 -15.20
CA GLY A 65 -9.65 9.35 -15.20
C GLY A 65 -8.76 10.20 -16.08
N ALA A 66 -9.24 11.34 -16.59
CA ALA A 66 -8.38 12.30 -17.30
C ALA A 66 -7.54 13.10 -16.31
N VAL A 67 -6.26 13.30 -16.62
CA VAL A 67 -5.34 14.08 -15.77
C VAL A 67 -5.78 15.54 -15.70
N ILE A 68 -5.90 16.06 -14.49
CA ILE A 68 -6.21 17.45 -14.20
C ILE A 68 -5.18 18.04 -13.23
N PRO A 69 -5.01 19.38 -13.25
CA PRO A 69 -4.17 20.04 -12.26
C PRO A 69 -4.72 19.87 -10.85
N VAL A 70 -3.83 19.61 -9.89
CA VAL A 70 -4.10 19.69 -8.46
C VAL A 70 -3.02 20.54 -7.80
N GLU A 71 -3.43 21.46 -6.94
CA GLU A 71 -2.49 22.27 -6.18
C GLU A 71 -1.89 21.45 -5.05
N VAL A 72 -0.55 21.38 -5.00
CA VAL A 72 0.21 20.66 -3.98
C VAL A 72 0.93 21.67 -3.09
N VAL A 73 0.64 21.63 -1.78
CA VAL A 73 1.24 22.48 -0.76
C VAL A 73 2.26 21.70 0.02
N LYS A 74 3.53 22.12 -0.04
CA LYS A 74 4.62 21.50 0.72
C LYS A 74 4.83 22.25 2.02
N HIS A 75 4.65 21.58 3.15
CA HIS A 75 5.02 22.04 4.47
C HIS A 75 6.41 21.54 4.88
N GLU A 76 6.90 21.90 6.05
CA GLU A 76 8.22 21.44 6.52
C GLU A 76 8.31 19.92 6.66
N LYS A 77 7.24 19.25 7.10
CA LYS A 77 7.23 17.83 7.49
C LYS A 77 6.04 17.03 6.92
N ASN A 78 5.31 17.58 5.99
CA ASN A 78 4.22 16.89 5.28
C ASN A 78 3.89 17.62 3.97
N VAL A 79 2.99 17.02 3.21
CA VAL A 79 2.44 17.57 1.97
C VAL A 79 0.92 17.57 2.08
N ALA A 80 0.28 18.65 1.63
CA ALA A 80 -1.16 18.76 1.49
C ALA A 80 -1.55 19.01 0.04
N ILE A 81 -2.83 18.87 -0.27
CA ILE A 81 -3.40 19.33 -1.54
C ILE A 81 -4.57 20.27 -1.31
N VAL A 82 -4.84 21.12 -2.30
CA VAL A 82 -6.06 21.89 -2.40
C VAL A 82 -6.92 21.25 -3.50
N PRO A 83 -7.92 20.43 -3.16
CA PRO A 83 -8.78 19.80 -4.16
C PRO A 83 -9.65 20.86 -4.84
N ASN A 84 -9.89 20.68 -6.13
CA ASN A 84 -10.88 21.48 -6.89
C ASN A 84 -12.13 20.63 -7.17
N ASP A 85 -13.18 21.28 -7.65
CA ASP A 85 -14.49 20.64 -7.88
C ASP A 85 -14.48 19.52 -8.95
N GLN A 86 -13.44 19.45 -9.78
CA GLN A 86 -13.29 18.45 -10.83
C GLN A 86 -12.52 17.22 -10.34
N LEU A 87 -11.91 17.29 -9.14
CA LEU A 87 -11.07 16.22 -8.64
C LEU A 87 -11.88 14.99 -8.27
N GLY A 88 -11.70 13.91 -9.02
CA GLY A 88 -12.29 12.60 -8.76
C GLY A 88 -11.41 11.70 -7.90
N VAL A 89 -10.14 11.59 -8.28
CA VAL A 89 -9.17 10.69 -7.66
C VAL A 89 -7.79 11.34 -7.63
N THR A 90 -6.99 11.06 -6.60
CA THR A 90 -5.55 11.30 -6.64
C THR A 90 -4.79 9.99 -6.63
N VAL A 91 -3.68 9.96 -7.38
CA VAL A 91 -2.67 8.89 -7.35
C VAL A 91 -1.38 9.48 -6.80
N THR A 92 -0.86 8.86 -5.76
CA THR A 92 0.35 9.31 -5.07
C THR A 92 1.44 8.27 -5.18
N ASP A 93 2.65 8.73 -5.55
CA ASP A 93 3.90 7.99 -5.47
C ASP A 93 4.76 8.54 -4.34
N PHE A 94 5.23 7.66 -3.46
CA PHE A 94 6.02 8.02 -2.30
C PHE A 94 7.22 7.08 -2.14
N ASP A 95 8.42 7.65 -2.11
CA ASP A 95 9.66 6.92 -1.89
C ASP A 95 10.16 7.18 -0.46
N TYR A 96 9.89 6.23 0.43
CA TYR A 96 10.32 6.32 1.83
C TYR A 96 11.82 6.04 2.00
N GLY A 97 12.51 5.66 0.91
CA GLY A 97 13.95 5.47 0.85
C GLY A 97 14.42 4.14 1.42
N TYR A 98 15.73 4.10 1.65
CA TYR A 98 16.43 2.90 2.10
C TYR A 98 16.52 2.80 3.61
N TRP A 99 16.37 1.57 4.12
CA TRP A 99 16.43 1.19 5.53
C TRP A 99 17.41 0.04 5.67
N THR A 100 18.70 0.38 5.80
CA THR A 100 19.80 -0.58 5.85
C THR A 100 20.29 -0.72 7.28
N LYS A 101 20.46 -1.95 7.75
CA LYS A 101 21.12 -2.23 9.03
C LYS A 101 22.62 -2.35 8.79
N ASP A 102 23.41 -1.49 9.43
CA ASP A 102 24.86 -1.58 9.42
C ASP A 102 25.37 -2.78 10.27
N LYS A 103 26.68 -2.97 10.32
CA LYS A 103 27.32 -4.04 11.08
C LYS A 103 27.02 -4.03 12.60
N ASP A 104 26.64 -2.87 13.12
CA ASP A 104 26.33 -2.66 14.55
C ASP A 104 24.80 -2.69 14.81
N GLY A 105 24.00 -2.98 13.78
CA GLY A 105 22.53 -3.04 13.85
C GLY A 105 21.84 -1.67 13.79
N LYS A 106 22.57 -0.58 13.60
CA LYS A 106 22.01 0.76 13.47
C LYS A 106 21.39 0.93 12.08
N THR A 107 20.25 1.60 12.02
CA THR A 107 19.60 1.94 10.74
C THR A 107 20.31 3.11 10.08
N VAL A 108 20.62 2.94 8.80
CA VAL A 108 21.21 3.95 7.90
C VAL A 108 20.32 4.07 6.67
N HIS A 109 20.01 5.30 6.26
CA HIS A 109 19.13 5.55 5.10
C HIS A 109 19.95 5.64 3.80
N LYS A 110 20.55 4.51 3.42
CA LYS A 110 21.35 4.33 2.21
C LYS A 110 21.17 2.93 1.62
N PRO A 111 21.38 2.75 0.30
CA PRO A 111 21.44 1.41 -0.32
C PRO A 111 22.48 0.52 0.37
N ILE A 112 22.28 -0.78 0.37
CA ILE A 112 23.19 -1.75 1.00
C ILE A 112 24.61 -1.66 0.43
N THR A 113 24.75 -1.32 -0.82
CA THR A 113 26.05 -1.16 -1.52
C THR A 113 26.91 -0.02 -0.98
N GLU A 114 26.28 0.94 -0.29
CA GLU A 114 26.96 2.09 0.31
C GLU A 114 27.24 1.91 1.81
N VAL A 115 26.82 0.76 2.40
CA VAL A 115 26.97 0.51 3.85
C VAL A 115 27.86 -0.70 4.08
N PRO A 116 29.17 -0.51 4.34
CA PRO A 116 30.09 -1.62 4.54
C PRO A 116 29.69 -2.56 5.67
N GLY A 117 29.65 -3.87 5.38
CA GLY A 117 29.28 -4.91 6.34
C GLY A 117 27.77 -5.07 6.58
N ALA A 118 26.92 -4.32 5.90
CA ALA A 118 25.48 -4.50 5.97
C ALA A 118 25.05 -5.86 5.41
N GLN A 119 24.04 -6.46 6.05
CA GLN A 119 23.51 -7.76 5.68
C GLN A 119 22.10 -7.68 5.08
N LYS A 120 21.35 -6.63 5.44
CA LYS A 120 19.96 -6.43 5.02
C LYS A 120 19.69 -4.96 4.71
N SER A 121 18.93 -4.74 3.65
CA SER A 121 18.40 -3.43 3.27
C SER A 121 16.98 -3.59 2.74
N THR A 122 16.14 -2.60 3.01
CA THR A 122 14.82 -2.47 2.42
C THR A 122 14.71 -1.09 1.77
N HIS A 123 14.38 -1.05 0.47
CA HIS A 123 13.90 0.15 -0.19
C HIS A 123 12.38 0.17 -0.10
N ALA A 124 11.83 1.13 0.64
CA ALA A 124 10.40 1.22 0.90
C ALA A 124 9.73 2.21 -0.07
N ILE A 125 8.79 1.70 -0.87
CA ILE A 125 8.06 2.45 -1.90
C ILE A 125 6.57 2.33 -1.58
N LYS A 126 5.83 3.43 -1.69
CA LYS A 126 4.43 3.47 -1.29
C LYS A 126 3.58 4.15 -2.34
N TYR A 127 2.35 3.67 -2.48
CA TYR A 127 1.34 4.20 -3.38
C TYR A 127 0.04 4.45 -2.61
N ASP A 128 -0.71 5.48 -3.01
CA ASP A 128 -2.08 5.70 -2.56
C ASP A 128 -2.97 6.08 -3.74
N VAL A 129 -4.15 5.49 -3.78
CA VAL A 129 -5.26 5.92 -4.64
C VAL A 129 -6.37 6.41 -3.72
N HIS A 130 -6.58 7.72 -3.68
CA HIS A 130 -7.61 8.34 -2.84
C HIS A 130 -8.80 8.82 -3.67
N TYR A 131 -10.00 8.41 -3.28
CA TYR A 131 -11.24 8.84 -3.91
C TYR A 131 -11.79 10.09 -3.23
N TRP A 132 -12.01 11.16 -4.03
CA TRP A 132 -12.51 12.47 -3.57
C TRP A 132 -13.97 12.71 -3.95
N ASN A 133 -14.45 12.10 -5.05
CA ASN A 133 -15.77 12.35 -5.62
C ASN A 133 -16.50 11.02 -5.88
N ALA A 134 -17.76 10.92 -5.43
CA ALA A 134 -18.58 9.73 -5.58
C ALA A 134 -18.92 9.38 -7.05
N GLU A 135 -18.81 10.34 -7.96
CA GLU A 135 -19.02 10.12 -9.40
C GLU A 135 -17.78 9.56 -10.12
N ALA A 136 -16.62 9.54 -9.46
CA ALA A 136 -15.40 9.03 -10.06
C ALA A 136 -15.51 7.52 -10.34
N LYS A 137 -15.06 7.13 -11.52
CA LYS A 137 -14.99 5.70 -11.90
C LYS A 137 -13.87 4.98 -11.16
N PRO A 138 -14.01 3.66 -10.89
CA PRO A 138 -12.89 2.84 -10.43
C PRO A 138 -11.68 3.02 -11.32
N LEU A 139 -10.51 3.26 -10.69
CA LEU A 139 -9.28 3.57 -11.40
C LEU A 139 -8.35 2.36 -11.48
N ASP A 140 -7.85 2.10 -12.69
CA ASP A 140 -6.73 1.20 -12.98
C ASP A 140 -5.45 2.05 -13.16
N ASN A 141 -4.64 2.14 -12.12
CA ASN A 141 -3.33 2.83 -12.17
C ASN A 141 -2.27 1.88 -12.74
N LYS A 142 -2.12 1.88 -14.05
CA LYS A 142 -1.20 0.96 -14.77
C LYS A 142 0.27 1.16 -14.45
N ASP A 143 0.64 2.30 -13.89
CA ASP A 143 2.04 2.63 -13.59
C ASP A 143 2.47 2.15 -12.19
N ALA A 144 1.52 1.82 -11.31
CA ALA A 144 1.82 1.29 -9.99
C ALA A 144 2.25 -0.19 -10.06
N PHE A 145 3.36 -0.52 -9.39
CA PHE A 145 3.84 -1.91 -9.31
C PHE A 145 2.84 -2.82 -8.58
N ILE A 146 2.22 -2.32 -7.50
CA ILE A 146 1.09 -2.96 -6.80
C ILE A 146 -0.05 -1.95 -6.77
N GLN A 147 -1.27 -2.40 -7.05
CA GLN A 147 -2.46 -1.56 -6.95
C GLN A 147 -3.67 -2.32 -6.43
N ILE A 148 -4.60 -1.58 -5.83
CA ILE A 148 -5.89 -2.06 -5.36
C ILE A 148 -6.97 -1.32 -6.15
N ILE A 149 -7.80 -2.07 -6.89
CA ILE A 149 -8.88 -1.50 -7.70
C ILE A 149 -10.21 -1.91 -7.05
N PRO A 150 -11.07 -0.98 -6.63
CA PRO A 150 -12.39 -1.32 -6.13
C PRO A 150 -13.34 -1.65 -7.28
N SER A 151 -14.29 -2.55 -7.06
CA SER A 151 -15.32 -2.89 -8.06
C SER A 151 -16.35 -1.80 -8.30
N VAL A 152 -16.51 -0.92 -7.30
CA VAL A 152 -17.36 0.27 -7.32
C VAL A 152 -16.63 1.41 -6.64
N ASN A 153 -17.03 2.65 -6.91
CA ASN A 153 -16.49 3.77 -6.16
C ASN A 153 -16.90 3.66 -4.68
N PRO A 154 -15.95 3.57 -3.75
CA PRO A 154 -16.27 3.32 -2.34
C PRO A 154 -17.02 4.48 -1.67
N LEU A 155 -16.98 5.70 -2.22
CA LEU A 155 -17.76 6.84 -1.74
C LEU A 155 -19.27 6.72 -2.02
N THR A 156 -19.71 5.76 -2.84
CA THR A 156 -21.14 5.45 -3.05
C THR A 156 -21.71 4.53 -1.99
N LEU A 157 -20.87 4.05 -1.08
CA LEU A 157 -21.20 3.10 -0.03
C LEU A 157 -21.31 3.81 1.34
N LYS A 158 -21.86 3.10 2.31
CA LYS A 158 -21.93 3.56 3.71
C LYS A 158 -21.28 2.54 4.63
N LYS A 159 -21.01 2.95 5.86
CA LYS A 159 -20.46 2.08 6.91
C LYS A 159 -21.26 0.78 7.02
N GLY A 160 -20.56 -0.35 6.96
CA GLY A 160 -21.10 -1.71 7.02
C GLY A 160 -21.36 -2.34 5.64
N ASP A 161 -21.41 -1.55 4.56
CA ASP A 161 -21.51 -2.11 3.21
C ASP A 161 -20.21 -2.81 2.83
N THR A 162 -20.34 -3.82 1.95
CA THR A 162 -19.20 -4.57 1.43
C THR A 162 -19.03 -4.35 -0.07
N TYR A 163 -17.80 -4.40 -0.53
CA TYR A 163 -17.46 -4.31 -1.94
C TYR A 163 -16.28 -5.23 -2.28
N GLU A 164 -16.18 -5.62 -3.54
CA GLU A 164 -15.04 -6.40 -4.03
C GLU A 164 -13.90 -5.48 -4.41
N ILE A 165 -12.68 -5.91 -4.15
CA ILE A 165 -11.45 -5.30 -4.66
C ILE A 165 -10.69 -6.30 -5.50
N GLN A 166 -9.89 -5.79 -6.46
CA GLN A 166 -8.92 -6.53 -7.25
C GLN A 166 -7.52 -6.03 -6.92
N VAL A 167 -6.65 -6.93 -6.47
CA VAL A 167 -5.21 -6.61 -6.31
C VAL A 167 -4.48 -7.00 -7.58
N LEU A 168 -3.71 -6.06 -8.14
CA LEU A 168 -2.84 -6.32 -9.28
C LEU A 168 -1.38 -6.09 -8.90
N LYS A 169 -0.50 -6.91 -9.49
CA LYS A 169 0.94 -6.71 -9.51
C LYS A 169 1.38 -6.58 -10.97
N GLU A 170 2.04 -5.48 -11.31
CA GLU A 170 2.48 -5.20 -12.69
C GLU A 170 1.32 -5.38 -13.70
N GLY A 171 0.13 -4.87 -13.33
CA GLY A 171 -1.08 -4.94 -14.14
C GLY A 171 -1.72 -6.32 -14.27
N LYS A 172 -1.27 -7.34 -13.52
CA LYS A 172 -1.82 -8.70 -13.54
C LYS A 172 -2.42 -9.08 -12.18
N PRO A 173 -3.50 -9.90 -12.14
CA PRO A 173 -4.05 -10.40 -10.89
C PRO A 173 -2.98 -10.99 -9.97
N TYR A 174 -2.93 -10.52 -8.72
CA TYR A 174 -1.98 -10.98 -7.73
C TYR A 174 -2.64 -12.00 -6.79
N ALA A 175 -2.49 -13.27 -7.12
CA ALA A 175 -3.03 -14.37 -6.35
C ALA A 175 -2.50 -14.40 -4.91
N ASN A 176 -3.40 -14.60 -3.95
CA ASN A 176 -3.09 -14.67 -2.52
C ASN A 176 -2.36 -13.41 -2.00
N ALA A 177 -2.60 -12.24 -2.59
CA ALA A 177 -2.03 -10.98 -2.12
C ALA A 177 -2.37 -10.77 -0.65
N PRO A 178 -1.40 -10.48 0.24
CA PRO A 178 -1.69 -10.16 1.63
C PRO A 178 -2.45 -8.83 1.70
N LEU A 179 -3.47 -8.77 2.55
CA LEU A 179 -4.35 -7.61 2.71
C LEU A 179 -4.44 -7.21 4.16
N ILE A 180 -4.42 -5.89 4.40
CA ILE A 180 -4.85 -5.25 5.64
C ILE A 180 -6.17 -4.54 5.32
N LYS A 181 -7.29 -5.08 5.80
CA LYS A 181 -8.63 -4.59 5.41
C LYS A 181 -9.01 -3.27 6.06
N ASP A 182 -8.34 -2.90 7.13
CA ASP A 182 -8.56 -1.63 7.85
C ASP A 182 -7.26 -1.15 8.50
N VAL A 183 -6.47 -0.40 7.75
CA VAL A 183 -5.17 0.14 8.20
C VAL A 183 -5.34 1.14 9.36
N ILE A 184 -6.50 1.79 9.46
CA ILE A 184 -6.71 2.88 10.41
C ILE A 184 -7.17 2.40 11.78
N ASN A 185 -8.08 1.44 11.82
CA ASN A 185 -8.74 1.05 13.07
C ASN A 185 -8.36 -0.36 13.53
N ASP A 186 -7.94 -1.24 12.62
CA ASP A 186 -7.63 -2.63 12.93
C ASP A 186 -6.54 -3.20 12.01
N LEU A 187 -5.29 -2.91 12.34
CA LEU A 187 -4.12 -3.48 11.65
C LEU A 187 -4.04 -5.01 11.73
N THR A 188 -4.74 -5.61 12.68
CA THR A 188 -4.78 -7.08 12.83
C THR A 188 -5.82 -7.72 11.90
N ASN A 189 -6.62 -6.94 11.18
CA ASN A 189 -7.59 -7.41 10.21
C ASN A 189 -6.90 -7.84 8.90
N GLU A 190 -5.93 -8.74 9.06
CA GLU A 190 -5.18 -9.32 7.96
C GLU A 190 -6.00 -10.40 7.25
N SER A 191 -5.86 -10.47 5.94
CA SER A 191 -6.45 -11.52 5.11
C SER A 191 -5.62 -11.73 3.84
N GLN A 192 -6.13 -12.51 2.92
CA GLN A 192 -5.52 -12.71 1.61
C GLN A 192 -6.59 -12.59 0.52
N ALA A 193 -6.18 -12.08 -0.63
CA ALA A 193 -6.97 -12.19 -1.85
C ALA A 193 -7.08 -13.66 -2.29
N ASP A 194 -8.05 -13.97 -3.12
CA ASP A 194 -8.22 -15.29 -3.73
C ASP A 194 -7.15 -15.58 -4.82
N ALA A 195 -7.29 -16.71 -5.50
CA ALA A 195 -6.40 -17.11 -6.59
C ALA A 195 -6.45 -16.17 -7.81
N ASN A 196 -7.47 -15.33 -7.91
CA ASN A 196 -7.62 -14.31 -8.95
C ASN A 196 -7.22 -12.90 -8.46
N GLY A 197 -6.69 -12.79 -7.26
CA GLY A 197 -6.33 -11.51 -6.65
C GLY A 197 -7.53 -10.70 -6.14
N LYS A 198 -8.69 -11.33 -5.93
CA LYS A 198 -9.91 -10.67 -5.46
C LYS A 198 -10.14 -10.87 -3.97
N ALA A 199 -10.75 -9.89 -3.34
CA ALA A 199 -11.21 -9.99 -1.95
C ALA A 199 -12.44 -9.12 -1.72
N THR A 200 -13.23 -9.48 -0.70
CA THR A 200 -14.30 -8.64 -0.19
C THR A 200 -13.79 -7.85 1.00
N VAL A 201 -14.05 -6.55 0.98
CA VAL A 201 -13.76 -5.63 2.08
C VAL A 201 -15.02 -4.91 2.52
N THR A 202 -15.01 -4.39 3.75
CA THR A 202 -16.15 -3.68 4.36
C THR A 202 -15.76 -2.23 4.59
N VAL A 203 -16.68 -1.31 4.35
CA VAL A 203 -16.56 0.07 4.81
C VAL A 203 -16.63 0.08 6.33
N SER A 204 -15.48 0.25 6.99
CA SER A 204 -15.33 0.04 8.44
C SER A 204 -15.80 1.23 9.27
N ALA A 205 -15.71 2.45 8.73
CA ALA A 205 -15.98 3.67 9.48
C ALA A 205 -16.76 4.71 8.69
N ASN A 206 -17.54 5.54 9.40
CA ASN A 206 -17.81 6.90 8.94
C ASN A 206 -16.52 7.71 9.19
N GLY A 207 -16.01 8.37 8.15
CA GLY A 207 -14.69 9.00 8.18
C GLY A 207 -13.70 8.24 7.29
N LEU A 208 -12.42 8.27 7.67
CA LEU A 208 -11.34 7.70 6.89
C LEU A 208 -11.37 6.17 6.89
N ASN A 209 -11.29 5.60 5.69
CA ASN A 209 -11.12 4.17 5.43
C ASN A 209 -9.88 3.97 4.57
N VAL A 210 -9.03 3.02 4.93
CA VAL A 210 -7.82 2.67 4.20
C VAL A 210 -7.66 1.16 4.13
N VAL A 211 -7.65 0.62 2.92
CA VAL A 211 -7.31 -0.78 2.64
C VAL A 211 -5.88 -0.83 2.13
N GLY A 212 -5.06 -1.71 2.66
CA GLY A 212 -3.64 -1.81 2.32
C GLY A 212 -3.21 -3.18 1.81
N VAL A 213 -2.19 -3.17 0.95
CA VAL A 213 -1.40 -4.35 0.55
C VAL A 213 0.06 -4.04 0.82
N GLU A 214 0.74 -4.86 1.61
CA GLU A 214 2.17 -4.75 1.82
C GLU A 214 2.89 -6.00 1.35
N VAL A 215 3.91 -5.84 0.49
CA VAL A 215 4.67 -6.95 -0.08
C VAL A 215 6.13 -6.58 -0.29
N GLY A 216 7.01 -7.56 -0.09
CA GLY A 216 8.45 -7.41 -0.32
C GLY A 216 8.95 -8.35 -1.40
N PHE A 217 9.82 -7.86 -2.27
CA PHE A 217 10.46 -8.65 -3.31
C PHE A 217 11.98 -8.43 -3.26
N PRO A 218 12.79 -9.51 -3.29
CA PRO A 218 14.23 -9.39 -3.38
C PRO A 218 14.62 -8.67 -4.66
N THR A 219 15.65 -7.83 -4.59
CA THR A 219 16.29 -7.22 -5.75
C THR A 219 17.40 -8.13 -6.28
N GLN A 220 18.10 -7.70 -7.33
CA GLN A 220 19.31 -8.38 -7.82
C GLN A 220 20.50 -8.20 -6.85
N THR A 221 20.45 -7.22 -5.95
CA THR A 221 21.47 -6.97 -4.95
C THR A 221 21.26 -7.89 -3.75
N LYS A 222 22.24 -8.74 -3.46
CA LYS A 222 22.16 -9.67 -2.34
C LYS A 222 21.90 -8.95 -1.01
N GLY A 223 20.84 -9.38 -0.30
CA GLY A 223 20.45 -8.82 0.98
C GLY A 223 19.57 -7.58 0.88
N GLU A 224 19.22 -7.13 -0.33
CA GLU A 224 18.33 -5.99 -0.55
C GLU A 224 16.98 -6.46 -1.09
N GLN A 225 15.91 -5.81 -0.64
CA GLN A 225 14.56 -5.98 -1.15
C GLN A 225 13.88 -4.64 -1.40
N ASN A 226 12.97 -4.62 -2.36
CA ASN A 226 11.96 -3.57 -2.48
C ASN A 226 10.73 -3.99 -1.70
N LYS A 227 10.24 -3.12 -0.82
CA LYS A 227 9.01 -3.29 -0.06
C LYS A 227 7.99 -2.26 -0.54
N TYR A 228 6.87 -2.75 -1.03
CA TYR A 228 5.80 -1.93 -1.57
C TYR A 228 4.63 -1.92 -0.60
N PHE A 229 4.08 -0.74 -0.35
CA PHE A 229 2.78 -0.58 0.28
C PHE A 229 1.87 0.14 -0.72
N SER A 230 0.70 -0.43 -1.00
CA SER A 230 -0.33 0.23 -1.81
C SER A 230 -1.58 0.41 -0.98
N ALA A 231 -2.13 1.63 -0.96
CA ALA A 231 -3.37 1.97 -0.30
C ALA A 231 -4.48 2.28 -1.31
N LEU A 232 -5.69 1.90 -0.93
CA LEU A 232 -6.95 2.42 -1.43
C LEU A 232 -7.58 3.18 -0.28
N SER A 233 -7.75 4.49 -0.41
CA SER A 233 -8.23 5.34 0.67
C SER A 233 -9.39 6.24 0.26
N PHE A 234 -10.27 6.57 1.20
CA PHE A 234 -11.44 7.42 1.01
C PHE A 234 -12.03 7.85 2.35
N ILE A 235 -12.82 8.94 2.34
CA ILE A 235 -13.46 9.48 3.54
C ILE A 235 -14.97 9.48 3.35
N ILE A 236 -15.69 8.70 4.15
CA ILE A 236 -17.16 8.77 4.22
C ILE A 236 -17.54 9.90 5.15
N ASN A 237 -18.21 10.92 4.64
CA ASN A 237 -18.74 11.98 5.49
C ASN A 237 -19.95 11.44 6.25
N PRO A 238 -20.05 11.66 7.57
CA PRO A 238 -21.27 11.34 8.30
C PRO A 238 -22.42 12.22 7.74
N GLU A 239 -23.58 11.61 7.54
CA GLU A 239 -24.82 12.32 7.26
C GLU A 239 -25.25 13.20 8.43
#